data_425da1ecf9708ccb27877ea428876cea
#
_entry.id   425da1ecf9708ccb27877ea428876cea
#
_cell.length_a   1.000
_cell.length_b   1.000
_cell.length_c   1.000
_cell.angle_alpha   90.00
_cell.angle_beta   90.00
_cell.angle_gamma   90.00
#
_symmetry.space_group_name_H-M   'P 1'
#
loop_
_entity.id
_entity.type
_entity.pdbx_description
1 polymer ?
#
loop_
_entity_poly.entity_id
_entity_poly.type
_entity_poly.pdbx_seq_one_letter_code
_entity_poly.pdbx_strand_id
1 'polypeptide(L)'
;MLQPIPASKARTNLFNLLTGINANHEPVLITSKNGNGVLVAEEDWRGIEETLYLMSAPGMREALLEAHQERTEDMARLEDL
;
A
#
# COMPACT_ATOMS: atom_id res chain seq x y z
N MET A 1 6.67 -14.50 2.70
CA MET A 1 5.96 -14.90 1.48
C MET A 1 4.53 -14.38 1.52
N LEU A 2 4.05 -13.80 0.44
CA LEU A 2 2.70 -13.23 0.39
C LEU A 2 1.64 -14.33 0.29
N GLN A 3 0.63 -14.26 1.16
CA GLN A 3 -0.51 -15.17 1.08
C GLN A 3 -1.62 -14.52 0.27
N PRO A 4 -2.12 -15.18 -0.78
CA PRO A 4 -3.16 -14.60 -1.61
C PRO A 4 -4.53 -14.67 -0.91
N ILE A 5 -5.24 -13.55 -0.93
CA ILE A 5 -6.60 -13.45 -0.39
C ILE A 5 -7.48 -12.81 -1.46
N PRO A 6 -8.63 -13.42 -1.80
CA PRO A 6 -9.56 -12.80 -2.75
C PRO A 6 -10.06 -11.45 -2.23
N ALA A 7 -10.27 -10.49 -3.13
CA ALA A 7 -10.73 -9.16 -2.76
C ALA A 7 -12.03 -9.16 -1.95
N SER A 8 -12.95 -10.07 -2.27
CA SER A 8 -14.21 -10.20 -1.53
C SER A 8 -13.99 -10.58 -0.08
N LYS A 9 -13.04 -11.49 0.18
CA LYS A 9 -12.65 -11.87 1.54
C LYS A 9 -11.90 -10.76 2.25
N ALA A 10 -11.01 -10.09 1.52
CA ALA A 10 -10.23 -8.97 2.07
C ALA A 10 -11.17 -7.86 2.52
N ARG A 11 -12.21 -7.55 1.74
CA ARG A 11 -13.20 -6.55 2.11
C ARG A 11 -13.91 -6.90 3.41
N THR A 12 -14.32 -8.16 3.57
CA THR A 12 -15.02 -8.62 4.76
C THR A 12 -14.14 -8.57 6.01
N ASN A 13 -12.85 -8.88 5.85
CA ASN A 13 -11.92 -9.00 6.97
C ASN A 13 -10.91 -7.85 7.04
N LEU A 14 -11.22 -6.70 6.45
CA LEU A 14 -10.24 -5.62 6.30
C LEU A 14 -9.65 -5.17 7.63
N PHE A 15 -10.45 -5.00 8.68
CA PHE A 15 -9.94 -4.58 9.98
C PHE A 15 -8.97 -5.61 10.57
N ASN A 16 -9.29 -6.89 10.43
CA ASN A 16 -8.42 -7.96 10.91
C ASN A 16 -7.12 -8.01 10.11
N LEU A 17 -7.20 -7.77 8.80
CA LEU A 17 -6.02 -7.73 7.96
C LEU A 17 -5.11 -6.56 8.33
N LEU A 18 -5.69 -5.38 8.57
CA LEU A 18 -4.92 -4.21 9.00
C LEU A 18 -4.23 -4.46 10.34
N THR A 19 -4.93 -5.07 11.28
CA THR A 19 -4.34 -5.43 12.56
C THR A 19 -3.18 -6.40 12.37
N GLY A 20 -3.38 -7.41 11.52
CA GLY A 20 -2.36 -8.44 11.28
C GLY A 20 -1.11 -7.88 10.62
N ILE A 21 -1.24 -7.05 9.57
CA ILE A 21 -0.06 -6.51 8.88
C ILE A 21 0.72 -5.55 9.77
N ASN A 22 0.05 -4.83 10.67
CA ASN A 22 0.73 -3.94 11.60
C ASN A 22 1.43 -4.70 12.73
N ALA A 23 0.87 -5.85 13.13
CA ALA A 23 1.46 -6.68 14.18
C ALA A 23 2.63 -7.52 13.67
N ASN A 24 2.48 -8.13 12.50
CA ASN A 24 3.45 -9.07 11.95
C ASN A 24 4.39 -8.47 10.91
N HIS A 25 4.07 -7.29 10.39
CA HIS A 25 4.83 -6.63 9.31
C HIS A 25 4.94 -7.51 8.06
N GLU A 26 3.92 -8.33 7.80
CA GLU A 26 3.87 -9.19 6.62
C GLU A 26 2.83 -8.68 5.65
N PRO A 27 3.22 -8.30 4.42
CA PRO A 27 2.26 -7.86 3.40
C PRO A 27 1.30 -8.99 3.00
N VAL A 28 0.11 -8.61 2.56
CA VAL A 28 -0.91 -9.53 2.10
C VAL A 28 -1.21 -9.26 0.63
N LEU A 29 -1.22 -10.31 -0.18
CA LEU A 29 -1.57 -10.21 -1.60
C LEU A 29 -3.08 -10.30 -1.74
N ILE A 30 -3.68 -9.27 -2.36
CA ILE A 30 -5.12 -9.25 -2.64
C ILE A 30 -5.33 -9.49 -4.12
N THR A 31 -6.12 -10.51 -4.45
CA THR A 31 -6.36 -10.90 -5.84
C THR A 31 -7.73 -10.46 -6.31
N SER A 32 -7.82 -10.04 -7.57
CA SER A 32 -9.09 -9.69 -8.18
C SER A 32 -9.02 -9.83 -9.70
N LYS A 33 -10.19 -9.75 -10.35
CA LYS A 33 -10.29 -9.82 -11.81
C LYS A 33 -9.68 -8.59 -12.48
N ASN A 34 -9.67 -7.47 -11.79
CA ASN A 34 -9.16 -6.21 -12.33
C ASN A 34 -7.66 -6.02 -12.08
N GLY A 35 -7.04 -6.96 -11.43
CA GLY A 35 -5.63 -6.90 -11.08
C GLY A 35 -5.41 -7.22 -9.61
N ASN A 36 -4.20 -7.57 -9.27
CA ASN A 36 -3.84 -7.89 -7.89
C ASN A 36 -3.22 -6.68 -7.20
N GLY A 37 -3.39 -6.60 -5.90
CA GLY A 37 -2.80 -5.56 -5.08
C GLY A 37 -2.10 -6.14 -3.87
N VAL A 38 -1.28 -5.33 -3.22
CA VAL A 38 -0.59 -5.73 -1.99
C VAL A 38 -0.99 -4.79 -0.87
N LEU A 39 -1.45 -5.37 0.25
CA LEU A 39 -1.77 -4.61 1.45
C LEU A 39 -0.56 -4.64 2.37
N VAL A 40 -0.04 -3.47 2.71
CA VAL A 40 1.16 -3.34 3.53
C VAL A 40 0.93 -2.27 4.59
N ALA A 41 1.52 -2.44 5.78
CA ALA A 41 1.39 -1.44 6.84
C ALA A 41 2.05 -0.12 6.41
N GLU A 42 1.44 1.00 6.76
CA GLU A 42 1.95 2.32 6.37
C GLU A 42 3.40 2.53 6.81
N GLU A 43 3.72 2.11 8.02
CA GLU A 43 5.08 2.21 8.54
C GLU A 43 6.09 1.48 7.65
N ASP A 44 5.73 0.27 7.22
CA ASP A 44 6.59 -0.52 6.35
C ASP A 44 6.69 0.11 4.96
N TRP A 45 5.60 0.64 4.45
CA TRP A 45 5.59 1.34 3.18
C TRP A 45 6.50 2.58 3.19
N ARG A 46 6.46 3.34 4.29
CA ARG A 46 7.34 4.51 4.44
C ARG A 46 8.81 4.11 4.43
N GLY A 47 9.14 2.98 5.07
CA GLY A 47 10.51 2.46 5.03
C GLY A 47 10.96 2.13 3.62
N ILE A 48 10.09 1.52 2.83
CA ILE A 48 10.36 1.21 1.42
C ILE A 48 10.58 2.49 0.62
N GLU A 49 9.71 3.50 0.81
CA GLU A 49 9.83 4.78 0.13
C GLU A 49 11.16 5.48 0.46
N GLU A 50 11.55 5.51 1.72
CA GLU A 50 12.82 6.09 2.15
C GLU A 50 14.00 5.40 1.50
N THR A 51 13.97 4.07 1.42
CA THR A 51 15.02 3.30 0.76
C THR A 51 15.11 3.65 -0.72
N LEU A 52 13.96 3.77 -1.39
CA LEU A 52 13.91 4.15 -2.79
C LEU A 52 14.48 5.56 -3.02
N TYR A 53 14.19 6.51 -2.14
CA TYR A 53 14.73 7.86 -2.24
C TYR A 53 16.26 7.87 -2.14
N LEU A 54 16.80 7.10 -1.21
CA LEU A 54 18.25 7.03 -1.03
C LEU A 54 18.96 6.40 -2.21
N MET A 55 18.27 5.51 -2.94
CA MET A 55 18.86 4.75 -4.05
C MET A 55 18.51 5.29 -5.42
N SER A 56 17.57 6.23 -5.52
CA SER A 56 17.06 6.69 -6.81
C SER A 56 17.85 7.87 -7.38
N ALA A 57 17.84 7.99 -8.71
CA ALA A 57 18.39 9.15 -9.39
C ALA A 57 17.54 10.39 -9.12
N PRO A 58 18.11 11.62 -9.21
CA PRO A 58 17.37 12.85 -8.86
C PRO A 58 16.02 13.00 -9.56
N GLY A 59 15.93 12.65 -10.84
CA GLY A 59 14.67 12.75 -11.57
C GLY A 59 13.61 11.79 -11.10
N MET A 60 14.00 10.59 -10.68
CA MET A 60 13.07 9.59 -10.16
C MET A 60 12.49 10.00 -8.81
N ARG A 61 13.28 10.68 -8.01
CA ARG A 61 12.84 11.17 -6.71
C ARG A 61 11.64 12.13 -6.87
N GLU A 62 11.73 13.04 -7.82
CA GLU A 62 10.65 13.98 -8.08
C GLU A 62 9.40 13.27 -8.57
N ALA A 63 9.55 12.29 -9.45
CA ALA A 63 8.43 11.50 -9.95
C ALA A 63 7.72 10.73 -8.84
N LEU A 64 8.48 10.16 -7.91
CA LEU A 64 7.92 9.45 -6.77
C LEU A 64 7.14 10.40 -5.84
N LEU A 65 7.66 11.60 -5.62
CA LEU A 65 6.98 12.60 -4.80
C LEU A 65 5.65 13.03 -5.42
N GLU A 66 5.62 13.25 -6.72
CA GLU A 66 4.39 13.60 -7.43
C GLU A 66 3.34 12.49 -7.34
N ALA A 67 3.74 11.26 -7.56
CA ALA A 67 2.84 10.11 -7.45
C ALA A 67 2.27 9.97 -6.03
N HIS A 68 3.10 10.19 -5.03
CA HIS A 68 2.66 10.13 -3.63
C HIS A 68 1.64 11.22 -3.32
N GLN A 69 1.84 12.44 -3.80
CA GLN A 69 0.91 13.54 -3.61
C GLN A 69 -0.43 13.28 -4.26
N GLU A 70 -0.43 12.76 -5.48
CA GLU A 70 -1.66 12.41 -6.18
C GLU A 70 -2.47 11.36 -5.42
N ARG A 71 -1.81 10.35 -4.89
CA ARG A 71 -2.47 9.32 -4.09
C ARG A 71 -3.10 9.89 -2.83
N THR A 72 -2.40 10.80 -2.16
CA THR A 72 -2.91 11.42 -0.96
C THR A 72 -4.17 12.24 -1.23
N GLU A 73 -4.20 12.97 -2.33
CA GLU A 73 -5.38 13.73 -2.74
C GLU A 73 -6.57 12.82 -3.02
N ASP A 74 -6.34 11.71 -3.72
CA ASP A 74 -7.40 10.75 -4.02
C ASP A 74 -7.94 10.09 -2.76
N MET A 75 -7.10 9.78 -1.80
CA MET A 75 -7.53 9.21 -0.51
C MET A 75 -8.35 10.21 0.29
N ALA A 76 -7.97 11.48 0.27
CA ALA A 76 -8.72 12.53 0.95
C ALA A 76 -10.13 12.67 0.36
N ARG A 77 -10.29 12.57 -0.95
CA ARG A 77 -11.59 12.59 -1.60
C ARG A 77 -12.47 11.42 -1.17
N LEU A 78 -11.89 10.25 -1.05
CA LEU A 78 -12.62 9.06 -0.62
C LEU A 78 -13.11 9.18 0.81
N GLU A 79 -12.35 9.83 1.68
CA GLU A 79 -12.74 10.08 3.06
C GLU A 79 -13.90 11.09 3.15
N ASP A 80 -13.95 12.04 2.24
CA ASP A 80 -15.01 13.04 2.22
C ASP A 80 -16.35 12.50 1.72
N LEU A 81 -16.36 11.32 1.14
CA LEU A 81 -17.60 10.68 0.70
C LEU A 81 -18.29 9.95 1.85
#